data_494ae91b09e8123226ec923818807854
#
_entry.id   494ae91b09e8123226ec923818807854
#
_cell.length_a   1.000
_cell.length_b   1.000
_cell.length_c   1.000
_cell.angle_alpha   90.00
_cell.angle_beta   90.00
_cell.angle_gamma   90.00
#
_symmetry.space_group_name_H-M   'P 1'
#
loop_
_entity.id
_entity.type
_entity.pdbx_description
1 polymer ?
#
loop_
_entity_poly.entity_id
_entity_poly.type
_entity_poly.pdbx_seq_one_letter_code
_entity_poly.pdbx_strand_id
1 'polypeptide(L)'
;YLPFEETEIRLLEIEENISLEKSRTNEDKSLILIVEDNFDVRNYIKENLEQNYRIEEAVNGEEGINKAIEKIPDLIITDVMMPRVDGFELCNRLKNDQRTSHIPIVILTAKAGEKTKLDGLQIGADEFLAKPFSPRELEIRVGNLIRIRQLLREKYKEISVIKSEDVKANPIDKVFLDKVFILIKDHLEDQQFNVQKLADNMAMSVSQLNRKLNALINQSAGKLIRATKLDYAAKLLEKNAGNITEIAYRVGFADVSSFTNSFKEKFGISPSEYLKKNH
;
A
#
# COMPACT_ATOMS: atom_id res chain seq x y z
N TYR A 1 31.66 -21.29 2.08
CA TYR A 1 32.58 -20.15 2.26
C TYR A 1 32.27 -19.14 1.17
N LEU A 2 31.51 -18.08 1.50
CA LEU A 2 31.35 -16.90 0.65
C LEU A 2 32.61 -16.03 0.80
N PRO A 3 33.04 -15.35 -0.27
CA PRO A 3 34.22 -14.47 -0.21
C PRO A 3 33.99 -13.30 0.76
N PHE A 4 35.02 -12.93 1.48
CA PHE A 4 35.04 -11.91 2.52
C PHE A 4 34.52 -10.54 2.02
N GLU A 5 34.70 -10.20 0.75
CA GLU A 5 34.24 -8.95 0.10
C GLU A 5 32.71 -8.84 -0.02
N GLU A 6 31.98 -9.93 -0.27
CA GLU A 6 30.52 -9.88 -0.34
C GLU A 6 29.85 -9.63 1.03
N THR A 7 30.52 -10.03 2.10
CA THR A 7 30.02 -9.81 3.47
C THR A 7 30.22 -8.37 3.91
N GLU A 8 31.34 -7.74 3.53
CA GLU A 8 31.61 -6.31 3.81
C GLU A 8 30.70 -5.39 3.03
N ILE A 9 30.46 -5.66 1.75
CA ILE A 9 29.50 -4.87 0.93
C ILE A 9 28.10 -4.96 1.52
N ARG A 10 27.66 -6.12 1.98
CA ARG A 10 26.36 -6.34 2.62
C ARG A 10 26.24 -5.60 3.97
N LEU A 11 27.32 -5.52 4.74
CA LEU A 11 27.36 -4.78 6.00
C LEU A 11 27.32 -3.26 5.76
N LEU A 12 28.03 -2.77 4.75
CA LEU A 12 28.01 -1.36 4.37
C LEU A 12 26.61 -0.93 3.82
N GLU A 13 25.97 -1.77 3.00
CA GLU A 13 24.58 -1.53 2.56
C GLU A 13 23.58 -1.55 3.72
N ILE A 14 23.81 -2.34 4.74
CA ILE A 14 22.99 -2.38 5.97
C ILE A 14 23.21 -1.11 6.80
N GLU A 15 24.46 -0.66 6.95
CA GLU A 15 24.81 0.56 7.70
C GLU A 15 24.33 1.83 6.98
N GLU A 16 24.43 1.91 5.65
CA GLU A 16 23.90 3.01 4.85
C GLU A 16 22.36 3.07 4.93
N ASN A 17 21.67 1.93 4.86
CA ASN A 17 20.23 1.86 5.05
C ASN A 17 19.79 2.26 6.47
N ILE A 18 20.54 1.88 7.49
CA ILE A 18 20.28 2.30 8.89
C ILE A 18 20.50 3.81 9.06
N SER A 19 21.48 4.41 8.37
CA SER A 19 21.73 5.85 8.42
C SER A 19 20.68 6.68 7.67
N LEU A 20 20.15 6.15 6.56
CA LEU A 20 19.05 6.74 5.80
C LEU A 20 17.70 6.69 6.56
N GLU A 21 17.48 5.65 7.37
CA GLU A 21 16.28 5.58 8.23
C GLU A 21 16.27 6.62 9.36
N LYS A 22 17.43 7.05 9.84
CA LYS A 22 17.54 8.07 10.91
C LYS A 22 17.22 9.50 10.48
N SER A 23 17.10 9.79 9.18
CA SER A 23 16.82 11.13 8.65
C SER A 23 15.37 11.34 8.15
N ARG A 24 14.47 10.34 8.35
CA ARG A 24 13.06 10.48 7.99
C ARG A 24 12.37 11.50 8.89
N THR A 25 11.66 12.44 8.28
CA THR A 25 10.78 13.34 9.03
C THR A 25 9.66 12.53 9.68
N ASN A 26 9.04 13.06 10.73
CA ASN A 26 7.98 12.33 11.46
C ASN A 26 6.79 11.94 10.54
N GLU A 27 6.61 12.61 9.42
CA GLU A 27 5.58 12.32 8.42
C GLU A 27 5.91 11.09 7.54
N ASP A 28 7.18 10.74 7.39
CA ASP A 28 7.66 9.61 6.57
C ASP A 28 7.68 8.28 7.32
N LYS A 29 7.48 8.29 8.64
CA LYS A 29 7.44 7.06 9.46
C LYS A 29 6.14 6.29 9.19
N SER A 30 6.26 4.95 9.11
CA SER A 30 5.10 4.06 9.01
C SER A 30 4.18 4.20 10.23
N LEU A 31 2.86 4.15 9.98
CA LEU A 31 1.84 4.28 11.00
C LEU A 31 1.43 2.91 11.54
N ILE A 32 1.56 2.72 12.85
CA ILE A 32 1.10 1.52 13.56
C ILE A 32 -0.11 1.87 14.42
N LEU A 33 -1.17 1.08 14.33
CA LEU A 33 -2.31 1.15 15.23
C LEU A 33 -2.19 0.05 16.29
N ILE A 34 -2.16 0.44 17.57
CA ILE A 34 -2.16 -0.45 18.72
C ILE A 34 -3.57 -0.50 19.30
N VAL A 35 -4.15 -1.69 19.40
CA VAL A 35 -5.49 -1.95 19.95
C VAL A 35 -5.35 -2.86 21.15
N GLU A 36 -5.43 -2.29 22.34
CA GLU A 36 -5.20 -2.99 23.61
C GLU A 36 -5.98 -2.25 24.72
N ASP A 37 -6.79 -2.93 25.49
CA ASP A 37 -7.59 -2.32 26.55
C ASP A 37 -6.78 -2.02 27.80
N ASN A 38 -5.76 -2.85 28.10
CA ASN A 38 -4.86 -2.62 29.23
C ASN A 38 -3.88 -1.48 28.93
N PHE A 39 -3.94 -0.43 29.76
CA PHE A 39 -3.10 0.76 29.61
C PHE A 39 -1.60 0.44 29.68
N ASP A 40 -1.18 -0.39 30.65
CA ASP A 40 0.25 -0.67 30.87
C ASP A 40 0.84 -1.47 29.69
N VAL A 41 0.09 -2.43 29.15
CA VAL A 41 0.51 -3.22 27.99
C VAL A 41 0.55 -2.33 26.74
N ARG A 42 -0.46 -1.49 26.54
CA ARG A 42 -0.52 -0.55 25.41
C ARG A 42 0.64 0.43 25.45
N ASN A 43 0.91 1.02 26.64
CA ASN A 43 2.04 1.94 26.82
C ASN A 43 3.39 1.23 26.60
N TYR A 44 3.55 0.01 27.10
CA TYR A 44 4.76 -0.78 26.89
C TYR A 44 5.03 -1.02 25.39
N ILE A 45 4.01 -1.37 24.61
CA ILE A 45 4.15 -1.56 23.16
C ILE A 45 4.54 -0.23 22.49
N LYS A 46 3.88 0.87 22.88
CA LYS A 46 4.13 2.20 22.33
C LYS A 46 5.56 2.66 22.58
N GLU A 47 6.05 2.62 23.82
CA GLU A 47 7.40 3.06 24.18
C GLU A 47 8.50 2.33 23.39
N ASN A 48 8.28 1.05 23.06
CA ASN A 48 9.23 0.26 22.28
C ASN A 48 9.19 0.56 20.77
N LEU A 49 8.08 1.14 20.24
CA LEU A 49 7.90 1.34 18.82
C LEU A 49 7.93 2.81 18.39
N GLU A 50 7.63 3.77 19.25
CA GLU A 50 7.45 5.19 18.89
C GLU A 50 8.73 5.89 18.38
N GLN A 51 9.90 5.35 18.69
CA GLN A 51 11.16 5.87 18.14
C GLN A 51 11.23 5.69 16.63
N ASN A 52 10.73 4.57 16.10
CA ASN A 52 10.84 4.17 14.71
C ASN A 52 9.55 4.35 13.90
N TYR A 53 8.40 4.41 14.58
CA TYR A 53 7.06 4.41 13.98
C TYR A 53 6.20 5.52 14.54
N ARG A 54 5.21 5.95 13.77
CA ARG A 54 4.09 6.75 14.29
C ARG A 54 3.09 5.81 14.94
N ILE A 55 2.60 6.17 16.12
CA ILE A 55 1.68 5.33 16.88
C ILE A 55 0.31 6.00 16.96
N GLU A 56 -0.72 5.25 16.66
CA GLU A 56 -2.12 5.50 17.00
C GLU A 56 -2.57 4.44 17.99
N GLU A 57 -3.43 4.79 18.92
CA GLU A 57 -3.88 3.92 20.00
C GLU A 57 -5.40 3.78 19.98
N ALA A 58 -5.90 2.58 20.31
CA ALA A 58 -7.32 2.31 20.53
C ALA A 58 -7.47 1.43 21.77
N VAL A 59 -8.50 1.68 22.56
CA VAL A 59 -8.71 1.02 23.85
C VAL A 59 -9.67 -0.18 23.78
N ASN A 60 -10.20 -0.48 22.62
CA ASN A 60 -11.07 -1.64 22.34
C ASN A 60 -11.14 -1.89 20.84
N GLY A 61 -11.67 -3.08 20.47
CA GLY A 61 -11.76 -3.49 19.08
C GLY A 61 -12.65 -2.61 18.20
N GLU A 62 -13.73 -2.03 18.73
CA GLU A 62 -14.63 -1.17 17.97
C GLU A 62 -13.94 0.16 17.58
N GLU A 63 -13.26 0.79 18.52
CA GLU A 63 -12.43 1.97 18.25
C GLU A 63 -11.29 1.64 17.28
N GLY A 64 -10.67 0.44 17.45
CA GLY A 64 -9.63 -0.07 16.56
C GLY A 64 -10.09 -0.18 15.13
N ILE A 65 -11.28 -0.75 14.87
CA ILE A 65 -11.87 -0.86 13.53
C ILE A 65 -12.11 0.53 12.93
N ASN A 66 -12.71 1.44 13.68
CA ASN A 66 -13.01 2.79 13.20
C ASN A 66 -11.73 3.55 12.82
N LYS A 67 -10.70 3.53 13.67
CA LYS A 67 -9.40 4.14 13.40
C LYS A 67 -8.68 3.47 12.23
N ALA A 68 -8.74 2.14 12.11
CA ALA A 68 -8.16 1.42 10.98
C ALA A 68 -8.77 1.86 9.65
N ILE A 69 -10.09 2.04 9.58
CA ILE A 69 -10.81 2.50 8.39
C ILE A 69 -10.50 3.97 8.08
N GLU A 70 -10.41 4.81 9.10
CA GLU A 70 -10.14 6.24 8.92
C GLU A 70 -8.68 6.51 8.53
N LYS A 71 -7.74 5.92 9.25
CA LYS A 71 -6.30 6.23 9.14
C LYS A 71 -5.56 5.34 8.14
N ILE A 72 -6.07 4.12 7.86
CA ILE A 72 -5.40 3.11 7.02
C ILE A 72 -3.94 2.93 7.46
N PRO A 73 -3.67 2.36 8.65
CA PRO A 73 -2.30 2.19 9.15
C PRO A 73 -1.50 1.18 8.31
N ASP A 74 -0.18 1.24 8.42
CA ASP A 74 0.72 0.30 7.74
C ASP A 74 0.76 -1.07 8.43
N LEU A 75 0.41 -1.14 9.73
CA LEU A 75 0.32 -2.36 10.53
C LEU A 75 -0.61 -2.14 11.73
N ILE A 76 -1.29 -3.20 12.14
CA ILE A 76 -2.13 -3.22 13.35
C ILE A 76 -1.57 -4.26 14.32
N ILE A 77 -1.47 -3.89 15.60
CA ILE A 77 -1.20 -4.81 16.71
C ILE A 77 -2.45 -4.84 17.57
N THR A 78 -3.01 -6.02 17.82
CA THR A 78 -4.24 -6.15 18.60
C THR A 78 -4.13 -7.26 19.67
N ASP A 79 -4.63 -6.99 20.87
CA ASP A 79 -4.86 -8.09 21.83
C ASP A 79 -6.04 -8.96 21.39
N VAL A 80 -6.01 -10.24 21.77
CA VAL A 80 -7.16 -11.15 21.59
C VAL A 80 -8.29 -10.75 22.53
N MET A 81 -7.97 -10.58 23.84
CA MET A 81 -8.97 -10.49 24.90
C MET A 81 -9.32 -9.03 25.20
N MET A 82 -10.28 -8.50 24.48
CA MET A 82 -10.79 -7.14 24.68
C MET A 82 -12.31 -7.11 24.82
N PRO A 83 -12.86 -6.14 25.56
CA PRO A 83 -14.31 -6.01 25.68
C PRO A 83 -14.97 -5.57 24.36
N ARG A 84 -16.22 -6.00 24.16
CA ARG A 84 -17.10 -5.71 23.02
C ARG A 84 -16.70 -6.44 21.75
N VAL A 85 -15.61 -6.08 21.13
CA VAL A 85 -15.04 -6.69 19.92
C VAL A 85 -13.67 -7.21 20.28
N ASP A 86 -13.48 -8.51 20.21
CA ASP A 86 -12.19 -9.16 20.46
C ASP A 86 -11.24 -9.03 19.26
N GLY A 87 -9.96 -9.38 19.44
CA GLY A 87 -8.95 -9.25 18.42
C GLY A 87 -9.16 -10.15 17.20
N PHE A 88 -9.81 -11.30 17.35
CA PHE A 88 -10.15 -12.18 16.24
C PHE A 88 -11.28 -11.59 15.40
N GLU A 89 -12.33 -11.09 16.05
CA GLU A 89 -13.43 -10.43 15.36
C GLU A 89 -12.95 -9.14 14.65
N LEU A 90 -12.10 -8.34 15.30
CA LEU A 90 -11.45 -7.19 14.68
C LEU A 90 -10.68 -7.62 13.43
N CYS A 91 -9.82 -8.63 13.53
CA CYS A 91 -9.04 -9.15 12.42
C CYS A 91 -9.95 -9.60 11.27
N ASN A 92 -10.98 -10.40 11.55
CA ASN A 92 -11.92 -10.87 10.56
C ASN A 92 -12.66 -9.73 9.84
N ARG A 93 -13.17 -8.74 10.59
CA ARG A 93 -13.84 -7.58 10.00
C ARG A 93 -12.90 -6.77 9.10
N LEU A 94 -11.68 -6.49 9.55
CA LEU A 94 -10.72 -5.70 8.78
C LEU A 94 -10.18 -6.44 7.55
N LYS A 95 -9.96 -7.75 7.65
CA LYS A 95 -9.50 -8.57 6.52
C LYS A 95 -10.56 -8.76 5.44
N ASN A 96 -11.83 -8.66 5.79
CA ASN A 96 -12.96 -8.75 4.86
C ASN A 96 -13.44 -7.38 4.34
N ASP A 97 -12.96 -6.27 4.89
CA ASP A 97 -13.27 -4.92 4.40
C ASP A 97 -12.30 -4.53 3.27
N GLN A 98 -12.85 -4.17 2.11
CA GLN A 98 -12.09 -3.76 0.94
C GLN A 98 -11.12 -2.58 1.23
N ARG A 99 -11.38 -1.75 2.23
CA ARG A 99 -10.53 -0.61 2.60
C ARG A 99 -9.28 -1.03 3.36
N THR A 100 -9.36 -2.11 4.16
CA THR A 100 -8.36 -2.49 5.17
C THR A 100 -7.76 -3.88 4.98
N SER A 101 -8.31 -4.70 4.07
CA SER A 101 -7.88 -6.10 3.80
C SER A 101 -6.37 -6.28 3.59
N HIS A 102 -5.70 -5.25 3.09
CA HIS A 102 -4.25 -5.25 2.83
C HIS A 102 -3.41 -5.01 4.08
N ILE A 103 -3.97 -4.51 5.20
CA ILE A 103 -3.20 -4.13 6.39
C ILE A 103 -2.75 -5.39 7.13
N PRO A 104 -1.45 -5.57 7.43
CA PRO A 104 -0.98 -6.69 8.25
C PRO A 104 -1.45 -6.52 9.70
N ILE A 105 -1.84 -7.64 10.30
CA ILE A 105 -2.35 -7.69 11.68
C ILE A 105 -1.51 -8.67 12.49
N VAL A 106 -0.92 -8.17 13.58
CA VAL A 106 -0.23 -8.94 14.61
C VAL A 106 -1.21 -9.14 15.77
N ILE A 107 -1.49 -10.38 16.13
CA ILE A 107 -2.37 -10.71 17.26
C ILE A 107 -1.52 -11.08 18.48
N LEU A 108 -1.74 -10.38 19.59
CA LEU A 108 -1.14 -10.68 20.88
C LEU A 108 -2.01 -11.70 21.61
N THR A 109 -1.43 -12.81 22.08
CA THR A 109 -2.19 -13.88 22.71
C THR A 109 -1.56 -14.37 24.01
N ALA A 110 -2.37 -14.66 25.03
CA ALA A 110 -1.91 -15.26 26.28
C ALA A 110 -1.59 -16.78 26.14
N LYS A 111 -2.06 -17.43 25.08
CA LYS A 111 -1.82 -18.86 24.83
C LYS A 111 -1.17 -19.09 23.47
N ALA A 112 0.05 -19.62 23.50
CA ALA A 112 0.75 -20.13 22.30
C ALA A 112 0.25 -21.51 21.85
N GLY A 113 -1.04 -21.85 22.07
CA GLY A 113 -1.59 -23.15 21.69
C GLY A 113 -1.76 -23.27 20.17
N GLU A 114 -1.45 -24.45 19.62
CA GLU A 114 -1.60 -24.72 18.16
C GLU A 114 -3.02 -24.42 17.65
N LYS A 115 -4.04 -24.69 18.44
CA LYS A 115 -5.44 -24.44 18.08
C LYS A 115 -5.73 -22.94 17.90
N THR A 116 -5.24 -22.09 18.81
CA THR A 116 -5.42 -20.63 18.72
C THR A 116 -4.70 -20.03 17.50
N LYS A 117 -3.52 -20.57 17.16
CA LYS A 117 -2.77 -20.18 15.94
C LYS A 117 -3.50 -20.63 14.68
N LEU A 118 -4.04 -21.84 14.66
CA LEU A 118 -4.79 -22.36 13.49
C LEU A 118 -6.07 -21.57 13.26
N ASP A 119 -6.85 -21.29 14.33
CA ASP A 119 -8.07 -20.50 14.24
C ASP A 119 -7.76 -19.07 13.71
N GLY A 120 -6.70 -18.47 14.18
CA GLY A 120 -6.30 -17.14 13.76
C GLY A 120 -5.69 -17.06 12.35
N LEU A 121 -4.97 -18.10 11.90
CA LEU A 121 -4.50 -18.19 10.51
C LEU A 121 -5.66 -18.36 9.53
N GLN A 122 -6.74 -19.06 9.91
CA GLN A 122 -7.97 -19.16 9.10
C GLN A 122 -8.69 -17.82 8.96
N ILE A 123 -8.59 -16.95 9.98
CA ILE A 123 -9.16 -15.58 9.99
C ILE A 123 -8.31 -14.61 9.19
N GLY A 124 -7.07 -14.99 8.82
CA GLY A 124 -6.16 -14.18 7.99
C GLY A 124 -5.22 -13.26 8.76
N ALA A 125 -4.97 -13.50 10.05
CA ALA A 125 -3.91 -12.81 10.78
C ALA A 125 -2.54 -13.11 10.14
N ASP A 126 -1.68 -12.09 10.07
CA ASP A 126 -0.37 -12.23 9.43
C ASP A 126 0.69 -12.76 10.40
N GLU A 127 0.54 -12.48 11.71
CA GLU A 127 1.49 -12.92 12.74
C GLU A 127 0.81 -13.06 14.10
N PHE A 128 1.38 -13.93 14.96
CA PHE A 128 0.99 -14.15 16.35
C PHE A 128 2.17 -13.94 17.28
N LEU A 129 1.96 -13.18 18.35
CA LEU A 129 2.95 -12.94 19.38
C LEU A 129 2.40 -13.36 20.75
N ALA A 130 3.04 -14.34 21.38
CA ALA A 130 2.62 -14.84 22.69
C ALA A 130 3.05 -13.90 23.82
N LYS A 131 2.15 -13.58 24.74
CA LYS A 131 2.45 -12.87 25.99
C LYS A 131 3.00 -13.87 27.05
N PRO A 132 4.08 -13.56 27.80
CA PRO A 132 4.87 -12.34 27.70
C PRO A 132 5.88 -12.37 26.55
N PHE A 133 6.08 -11.24 25.88
CA PHE A 133 7.04 -11.06 24.78
C PHE A 133 8.13 -10.05 25.15
N SER A 134 9.28 -10.20 24.53
CA SER A 134 10.38 -9.23 24.68
C SER A 134 10.21 -8.05 23.71
N PRO A 135 10.75 -6.85 24.06
CA PRO A 135 10.77 -5.70 23.16
C PRO A 135 11.40 -6.07 21.80
N ARG A 136 12.53 -6.77 21.84
CA ARG A 136 13.27 -7.19 20.64
C ARG A 136 12.45 -8.12 19.73
N GLU A 137 11.67 -9.03 20.31
CA GLU A 137 10.80 -9.91 19.52
C GLU A 137 9.69 -9.12 18.82
N LEU A 138 9.06 -8.18 19.54
CA LEU A 138 8.05 -7.29 18.98
C LEU A 138 8.62 -6.46 17.83
N GLU A 139 9.76 -5.80 18.03
CA GLU A 139 10.42 -4.98 17.01
C GLU A 139 10.78 -5.79 15.75
N ILE A 140 11.34 -6.99 15.92
CA ILE A 140 11.72 -7.85 14.78
C ILE A 140 10.49 -8.25 13.97
N ARG A 141 9.38 -8.67 14.61
CA ARG A 141 8.16 -9.11 13.91
C ARG A 141 7.50 -7.95 13.18
N VAL A 142 7.35 -6.82 13.85
CA VAL A 142 6.80 -5.59 13.26
C VAL A 142 7.66 -5.12 12.09
N GLY A 143 8.97 -5.01 12.30
CA GLY A 143 9.92 -4.59 11.27
C GLY A 143 9.90 -5.49 10.03
N ASN A 144 9.84 -6.81 10.22
CA ASN A 144 9.76 -7.77 9.11
C ASN A 144 8.49 -7.58 8.28
N LEU A 145 7.31 -7.43 8.91
CA LEU A 145 6.05 -7.24 8.20
C LEU A 145 6.04 -5.93 7.41
N ILE A 146 6.50 -4.83 8.01
CA ILE A 146 6.61 -3.53 7.35
C ILE A 146 7.60 -3.61 6.17
N ARG A 147 8.78 -4.23 6.37
CA ARG A 147 9.80 -4.37 5.33
C ARG A 147 9.32 -5.21 4.14
N ILE A 148 8.65 -6.33 4.38
CA ILE A 148 8.08 -7.17 3.32
C ILE A 148 7.11 -6.33 2.47
N ARG A 149 6.29 -5.51 3.08
CA ARG A 149 5.38 -4.61 2.36
C ARG A 149 6.12 -3.54 1.56
N GLN A 150 7.17 -2.94 2.12
CA GLN A 150 7.98 -1.96 1.39
C GLN A 150 8.63 -2.59 0.15
N LEU A 151 9.20 -3.78 0.26
CA LEU A 151 9.78 -4.51 -0.87
C LEU A 151 8.74 -4.84 -1.95
N LEU A 152 7.53 -5.21 -1.57
CA LEU A 152 6.43 -5.42 -2.52
C LEU A 152 6.04 -4.12 -3.23
N ARG A 153 5.95 -3.01 -2.50
CA ARG A 153 5.67 -1.68 -3.06
C ARG A 153 6.76 -1.25 -4.07
N GLU A 154 8.03 -1.44 -3.74
CA GLU A 154 9.15 -1.09 -4.62
C GLU A 154 9.14 -1.90 -5.91
N LYS A 155 8.87 -3.19 -5.83
CA LYS A 155 8.76 -4.05 -7.01
C LYS A 155 7.72 -3.54 -8.03
N TYR A 156 6.60 -2.95 -7.55
CA TYR A 156 5.55 -2.43 -8.42
C TYR A 156 5.80 -0.99 -8.88
N LYS A 157 6.77 -0.27 -8.30
CA LYS A 157 7.13 1.10 -8.69
C LYS A 157 7.68 1.17 -10.12
N GLU A 158 8.43 0.16 -10.55
CA GLU A 158 9.11 0.12 -11.84
C GLU A 158 8.25 -0.45 -12.98
N ILE A 159 7.11 -1.05 -12.65
CA ILE A 159 6.23 -1.64 -13.67
C ILE A 159 5.37 -0.54 -14.29
N SER A 160 5.71 -0.15 -15.53
CA SER A 160 4.99 0.91 -16.27
C SER A 160 3.55 0.53 -16.64
N VAL A 161 3.24 -0.77 -16.73
CA VAL A 161 1.89 -1.29 -16.99
C VAL A 161 1.59 -2.37 -15.96
N ILE A 162 1.01 -1.99 -14.82
CA ILE A 162 0.59 -2.93 -13.79
C ILE A 162 -0.73 -3.56 -14.23
N LYS A 163 -0.75 -4.89 -14.33
CA LYS A 163 -1.99 -5.66 -14.38
C LYS A 163 -2.28 -6.21 -12.99
N SER A 164 -3.56 -6.32 -12.63
CA SER A 164 -3.95 -6.91 -11.34
C SER A 164 -3.42 -8.34 -11.15
N GLU A 165 -3.23 -9.08 -12.24
CA GLU A 165 -2.67 -10.43 -12.25
C GLU A 165 -1.21 -10.48 -11.75
N ASP A 166 -0.46 -9.40 -11.98
CA ASP A 166 0.96 -9.29 -11.60
C ASP A 166 1.13 -9.00 -10.09
N VAL A 167 0.07 -8.55 -9.42
CA VAL A 167 0.11 -8.15 -8.01
C VAL A 167 -0.08 -9.37 -7.11
N LYS A 168 0.92 -9.67 -6.29
CA LYS A 168 0.78 -10.66 -5.19
C LYS A 168 -0.07 -10.05 -4.07
N ALA A 169 -1.37 -10.17 -4.20
CA ALA A 169 -2.34 -9.67 -3.25
C ALA A 169 -3.35 -10.77 -2.89
N ASN A 170 -4.04 -10.58 -1.76
CA ASN A 170 -5.16 -11.44 -1.41
C ASN A 170 -6.33 -11.27 -2.40
N PRO A 171 -7.31 -12.18 -2.43
CA PRO A 171 -8.41 -12.12 -3.39
C PRO A 171 -9.19 -10.80 -3.36
N ILE A 172 -9.41 -10.21 -2.17
CA ILE A 172 -10.16 -8.95 -2.00
C ILE A 172 -9.40 -7.79 -2.63
N ASP A 173 -8.08 -7.75 -2.43
CA ASP A 173 -7.23 -6.70 -3.02
C ASP A 173 -7.09 -6.84 -4.53
N LYS A 174 -7.11 -8.07 -5.06
CA LYS A 174 -7.16 -8.30 -6.52
C LYS A 174 -8.46 -7.76 -7.11
N VAL A 175 -9.61 -8.11 -6.53
CA VAL A 175 -10.92 -7.58 -6.96
C VAL A 175 -10.95 -6.04 -6.88
N PHE A 176 -10.36 -5.46 -5.84
CA PHE A 176 -10.22 -4.01 -5.73
C PHE A 176 -9.42 -3.42 -6.88
N LEU A 177 -8.23 -3.96 -7.18
CA LEU A 177 -7.39 -3.48 -8.27
C LEU A 177 -8.07 -3.67 -9.63
N ASP A 178 -8.69 -4.82 -9.87
CA ASP A 178 -9.46 -5.08 -11.10
C ASP A 178 -10.52 -4.02 -11.32
N LYS A 179 -11.31 -3.72 -10.28
CA LYS A 179 -12.35 -2.68 -10.35
C LYS A 179 -11.76 -1.29 -10.64
N VAL A 180 -10.65 -0.93 -10.00
CA VAL A 180 -9.94 0.33 -10.28
C VAL A 180 -9.50 0.41 -11.73
N PHE A 181 -8.85 -0.64 -12.25
CA PHE A 181 -8.38 -0.66 -13.63
C PHE A 181 -9.53 -0.64 -14.66
N ILE A 182 -10.61 -1.36 -14.40
CA ILE A 182 -11.81 -1.34 -15.25
C ILE A 182 -12.39 0.08 -15.29
N LEU A 183 -12.63 0.70 -14.12
CA LEU A 183 -13.17 2.06 -14.05
C LEU A 183 -12.30 3.08 -14.81
N ILE A 184 -10.97 2.98 -14.70
CA ILE A 184 -10.09 3.89 -15.42
C ILE A 184 -10.16 3.63 -16.93
N LYS A 185 -10.20 2.35 -17.38
CA LYS A 185 -10.30 1.99 -18.79
C LYS A 185 -11.60 2.43 -19.43
N ASP A 186 -12.72 2.30 -18.71
CA ASP A 186 -14.05 2.69 -19.21
C ASP A 186 -14.19 4.22 -19.38
N HIS A 187 -13.33 5.00 -18.70
CA HIS A 187 -13.36 6.46 -18.72
C HIS A 187 -12.09 7.09 -19.34
N LEU A 188 -11.36 6.35 -20.21
CA LEU A 188 -10.12 6.86 -20.81
C LEU A 188 -10.32 8.15 -21.64
N GLU A 189 -11.46 8.28 -22.30
CA GLU A 189 -11.82 9.43 -23.12
C GLU A 189 -12.68 10.47 -22.38
N ASP A 190 -13.06 10.21 -21.11
CA ASP A 190 -13.77 11.18 -20.29
C ASP A 190 -12.76 12.20 -19.72
N GLN A 191 -12.86 13.45 -20.23
CA GLN A 191 -12.05 14.58 -19.75
C GLN A 191 -12.33 14.95 -18.30
N GLN A 192 -13.54 14.66 -17.80
CA GLN A 192 -13.96 14.99 -16.45
C GLN A 192 -13.64 13.87 -15.45
N PHE A 193 -13.17 12.69 -15.91
CA PHE A 193 -12.83 11.60 -15.01
C PHE A 193 -11.53 11.91 -14.27
N ASN A 194 -11.66 12.05 -12.97
CA ASN A 194 -10.58 12.44 -12.07
C ASN A 194 -10.53 11.55 -10.81
N VAL A 195 -9.59 11.84 -9.91
CA VAL A 195 -9.39 11.07 -8.68
C VAL A 195 -10.65 11.05 -7.80
N GLN A 196 -11.40 12.17 -7.73
CA GLN A 196 -12.63 12.24 -6.95
C GLN A 196 -13.68 11.28 -7.49
N LYS A 197 -13.94 11.30 -8.80
CA LYS A 197 -14.90 10.38 -9.45
C LYS A 197 -14.49 8.91 -9.26
N LEU A 198 -13.20 8.60 -9.36
CA LEU A 198 -12.72 7.25 -9.10
C LEU A 198 -12.97 6.85 -7.64
N ALA A 199 -12.67 7.72 -6.67
CA ALA A 199 -12.90 7.46 -5.25
C ALA A 199 -14.39 7.25 -4.94
N ASP A 200 -15.28 8.09 -5.50
CA ASP A 200 -16.74 7.96 -5.34
C ASP A 200 -17.26 6.62 -5.87
N ASN A 201 -16.80 6.19 -7.06
CA ASN A 201 -17.15 4.88 -7.65
C ASN A 201 -16.61 3.68 -6.84
N MET A 202 -15.54 3.90 -6.07
CA MET A 202 -14.98 2.90 -5.16
C MET A 202 -15.59 2.95 -3.76
N ALA A 203 -16.54 3.87 -3.49
CA ALA A 203 -17.13 4.15 -2.17
C ALA A 203 -16.05 4.43 -1.09
N MET A 204 -15.04 5.23 -1.46
CA MET A 204 -13.91 5.61 -0.61
C MET A 204 -13.69 7.12 -0.65
N SER A 205 -13.07 7.68 0.39
CA SER A 205 -12.49 9.01 0.28
C SER A 205 -11.23 8.98 -0.61
N VAL A 206 -10.87 10.12 -1.20
CA VAL A 206 -9.63 10.26 -1.99
C VAL A 206 -8.40 9.84 -1.18
N SER A 207 -8.38 10.17 0.11
CA SER A 207 -7.29 9.81 1.02
C SER A 207 -7.20 8.29 1.21
N GLN A 208 -8.32 7.61 1.47
CA GLN A 208 -8.37 6.16 1.61
C GLN A 208 -7.94 5.44 0.32
N LEU A 209 -8.47 5.88 -0.82
CA LEU A 209 -8.10 5.33 -2.13
C LEU A 209 -6.60 5.44 -2.39
N ASN A 210 -6.02 6.64 -2.17
CA ASN A 210 -4.59 6.86 -2.38
C ASN A 210 -3.73 6.03 -1.42
N ARG A 211 -4.09 5.94 -0.12
CA ARG A 211 -3.35 5.13 0.85
C ARG A 211 -3.38 3.66 0.45
N LYS A 212 -4.55 3.12 0.07
CA LYS A 212 -4.65 1.73 -0.36
C LYS A 212 -3.87 1.46 -1.64
N LEU A 213 -3.97 2.31 -2.66
CA LEU A 213 -3.19 2.16 -3.90
C LEU A 213 -1.69 2.25 -3.64
N ASN A 214 -1.26 3.21 -2.81
CA ASN A 214 0.14 3.30 -2.39
C ASN A 214 0.59 2.05 -1.63
N ALA A 215 -0.27 1.49 -0.77
CA ALA A 215 0.04 0.28 -0.03
C ALA A 215 0.16 -0.96 -0.94
N LEU A 216 -0.62 -1.05 -2.01
CA LEU A 216 -0.65 -2.21 -2.90
C LEU A 216 0.36 -2.12 -4.05
N ILE A 217 0.46 -0.95 -4.70
CA ILE A 217 1.18 -0.77 -5.96
C ILE A 217 2.11 0.45 -5.99
N ASN A 218 2.33 1.12 -4.86
CA ASN A 218 3.18 2.31 -4.72
C ASN A 218 2.83 3.45 -5.70
N GLN A 219 1.56 3.61 -6.03
CA GLN A 219 1.09 4.67 -6.92
C GLN A 219 -0.12 5.38 -6.34
N SER A 220 -0.21 6.69 -6.56
CA SER A 220 -1.45 7.43 -6.29
C SER A 220 -2.46 7.23 -7.41
N ALA A 221 -3.75 7.41 -7.11
CA ALA A 221 -4.84 7.33 -8.09
C ALA A 221 -4.62 8.27 -9.28
N GLY A 222 -4.12 9.50 -9.03
CA GLY A 222 -3.81 10.47 -10.08
C GLY A 222 -2.69 10.00 -11.02
N LYS A 223 -1.62 9.44 -10.46
CA LYS A 223 -0.53 8.86 -11.27
C LYS A 223 -1.03 7.68 -12.09
N LEU A 224 -1.84 6.80 -11.49
CA LEU A 224 -2.39 5.62 -12.16
C LEU A 224 -3.33 6.01 -13.32
N ILE A 225 -4.25 6.95 -13.12
CA ILE A 225 -5.13 7.48 -14.18
C ILE A 225 -4.28 8.06 -15.32
N ARG A 226 -3.32 8.94 -15.00
CA ARG A 226 -2.45 9.57 -15.99
C ARG A 226 -1.64 8.55 -16.77
N ALA A 227 -1.01 7.58 -16.08
CA ALA A 227 -0.21 6.55 -16.71
C ALA A 227 -1.05 5.69 -17.69
N THR A 228 -2.26 5.31 -17.29
CA THR A 228 -3.17 4.51 -18.15
C THR A 228 -3.66 5.31 -19.35
N LYS A 229 -3.98 6.60 -19.20
CA LYS A 229 -4.34 7.50 -20.30
C LYS A 229 -3.19 7.67 -21.30
N LEU A 230 -1.95 7.77 -20.83
CA LEU A 230 -0.77 7.85 -21.70
C LEU A 230 -0.51 6.55 -22.46
N ASP A 231 -0.72 5.37 -21.84
CA ASP A 231 -0.62 4.08 -22.53
C ASP A 231 -1.68 3.95 -23.64
N TYR A 232 -2.87 4.46 -23.39
CA TYR A 232 -3.92 4.49 -24.39
C TYR A 232 -3.56 5.47 -25.54
N ALA A 233 -3.02 6.65 -25.21
CA ALA A 233 -2.54 7.59 -26.20
C ALA A 233 -1.44 7.00 -27.10
N ALA A 234 -0.48 6.26 -26.54
CA ALA A 234 0.56 5.57 -27.31
C ALA A 234 -0.04 4.61 -28.33
N LYS A 235 -1.05 3.82 -27.93
CA LYS A 235 -1.77 2.91 -28.83
C LYS A 235 -2.55 3.65 -29.94
N LEU A 236 -3.09 4.83 -29.63
CA LEU A 236 -3.77 5.66 -30.64
C LEU A 236 -2.76 6.24 -31.66
N LEU A 237 -1.58 6.65 -31.18
CA LEU A 237 -0.48 7.10 -32.03
C LEU A 237 0.00 5.96 -32.98
N GLU A 238 0.24 4.76 -32.44
CA GLU A 238 0.63 3.57 -33.23
C GLU A 238 -0.38 3.23 -34.33
N LYS A 239 -1.67 3.47 -34.08
CA LYS A 239 -2.75 3.20 -35.00
C LYS A 239 -3.06 4.38 -35.95
N ASN A 240 -2.30 5.49 -35.90
CA ASN A 240 -2.61 6.73 -36.62
C ASN A 240 -4.06 7.22 -36.45
N ALA A 241 -4.59 7.06 -35.23
CA ALA A 241 -6.00 7.34 -34.92
C ALA A 241 -6.30 8.85 -34.74
N GLY A 242 -5.41 9.73 -35.17
CA GLY A 242 -5.54 11.18 -35.12
C GLY A 242 -4.18 11.86 -34.96
N ASN A 243 -4.16 13.18 -35.07
CA ASN A 243 -2.95 13.95 -34.80
C ASN A 243 -2.67 14.09 -33.30
N ILE A 244 -1.47 14.53 -32.92
CA ILE A 244 -1.04 14.62 -31.51
C ILE A 244 -1.98 15.49 -30.68
N THR A 245 -2.48 16.58 -31.25
CA THR A 245 -3.40 17.51 -30.58
C THR A 245 -4.75 16.83 -30.32
N GLU A 246 -5.30 16.16 -31.31
CA GLU A 246 -6.55 15.41 -31.20
C GLU A 246 -6.45 14.29 -30.14
N ILE A 247 -5.34 13.53 -30.18
CA ILE A 247 -5.10 12.45 -29.23
C ILE A 247 -4.96 13.02 -27.81
N ALA A 248 -4.22 14.13 -27.61
CA ALA A 248 -4.08 14.76 -26.30
C ALA A 248 -5.43 15.11 -25.67
N TYR A 249 -6.31 15.76 -26.44
CA TYR A 249 -7.65 16.10 -25.95
C TYR A 249 -8.55 14.88 -25.77
N ARG A 250 -8.48 13.90 -26.68
CA ARG A 250 -9.25 12.66 -26.61
C ARG A 250 -8.94 11.87 -25.32
N VAL A 251 -7.69 11.82 -24.90
CA VAL A 251 -7.31 11.14 -23.65
C VAL A 251 -7.44 12.06 -22.41
N GLY A 252 -8.10 13.21 -22.56
CA GLY A 252 -8.52 14.07 -21.45
C GLY A 252 -7.41 14.92 -20.84
N PHE A 253 -6.41 15.34 -21.64
CA PHE A 253 -5.48 16.40 -21.22
C PHE A 253 -6.09 17.77 -21.56
N ALA A 254 -5.90 18.74 -20.65
CA ALA A 254 -6.40 20.08 -20.83
C ALA A 254 -5.63 20.86 -21.91
N ASP A 255 -4.37 20.53 -22.12
CA ASP A 255 -3.50 21.15 -23.12
C ASP A 255 -2.43 20.19 -23.65
N VAL A 256 -1.93 20.46 -24.85
CA VAL A 256 -0.96 19.63 -25.57
C VAL A 256 0.43 19.67 -24.90
N SER A 257 0.78 20.76 -24.21
CA SER A 257 2.06 20.88 -23.55
C SER A 257 2.16 19.95 -22.35
N SER A 258 1.12 19.92 -21.51
CA SER A 258 1.00 18.99 -20.38
C SER A 258 1.00 17.53 -20.83
N PHE A 259 0.32 17.22 -21.96
CA PHE A 259 0.35 15.91 -22.57
C PHE A 259 1.76 15.54 -23.02
N THR A 260 2.42 16.39 -23.80
CA THR A 260 3.77 16.17 -24.35
C THR A 260 4.79 15.94 -23.25
N ASN A 261 4.77 16.76 -22.20
CA ASN A 261 5.68 16.62 -21.05
C ASN A 261 5.45 15.31 -20.31
N SER A 262 4.19 14.99 -20.00
CA SER A 262 3.84 13.73 -19.33
C SER A 262 4.16 12.50 -20.16
N PHE A 263 3.99 12.58 -21.49
CA PHE A 263 4.32 11.51 -22.42
C PHE A 263 5.83 11.29 -22.48
N LYS A 264 6.61 12.37 -22.58
CA LYS A 264 8.07 12.32 -22.59
C LYS A 264 8.63 11.81 -21.25
N GLU A 265 8.04 12.22 -20.14
CA GLU A 265 8.41 11.71 -18.82
C GLU A 265 8.21 10.19 -18.73
N LYS A 266 7.10 9.66 -19.28
CA LYS A 266 6.78 8.24 -19.22
C LYS A 266 7.54 7.39 -20.24
N PHE A 267 7.66 7.83 -21.48
CA PHE A 267 8.22 7.03 -22.58
C PHE A 267 9.66 7.42 -22.97
N GLY A 268 10.23 8.45 -22.34
CA GLY A 268 11.58 8.95 -22.62
C GLY A 268 11.72 9.78 -23.88
N ILE A 269 10.71 9.79 -24.76
CA ILE A 269 10.67 10.52 -26.04
C ILE A 269 9.35 11.25 -26.21
N SER A 270 9.35 12.31 -27.04
CA SER A 270 8.13 13.06 -27.33
C SER A 270 7.11 12.26 -28.16
N PRO A 271 5.81 12.61 -28.15
CA PRO A 271 4.81 11.96 -29.01
C PRO A 271 5.17 11.99 -30.50
N SER A 272 5.82 13.09 -30.97
CA SER A 272 6.26 13.24 -32.36
C SER A 272 7.41 12.29 -32.71
N GLU A 273 8.36 12.11 -31.82
CA GLU A 273 9.47 11.15 -31.96
C GLU A 273 8.96 9.70 -31.87
N TYR A 274 7.98 9.45 -30.97
CA TYR A 274 7.35 8.15 -30.81
C TYR A 274 6.65 7.71 -32.11
N LEU A 275 5.90 8.61 -32.76
CA LEU A 275 5.30 8.38 -34.09
C LEU A 275 6.35 8.02 -35.14
N LYS A 276 7.43 8.80 -35.23
CA LYS A 276 8.49 8.57 -36.27
C LYS A 276 9.25 7.25 -36.04
N LYS A 277 9.33 6.75 -34.81
CA LYS A 277 10.04 5.50 -34.52
C LYS A 277 9.21 4.25 -34.83
N ASN A 278 7.89 4.38 -34.85
CA ASN A 278 6.97 3.27 -35.03
C ASN A 278 6.37 3.23 -36.48
N HIS A 279 6.81 4.16 -37.35
CA HIS A 279 6.54 4.24 -38.76
C HIS A 279 7.81 4.36 -39.58
#